data_de9cbce45eb2efcfe5589069e43b4dc0
#
_entry.id   de9cbce45eb2efcfe5589069e43b4dc0
#
_cell.length_a   1.000
_cell.length_b   1.000
_cell.length_c   1.000
_cell.angle_alpha   90.00
_cell.angle_beta   90.00
_cell.angle_gamma   90.00
#
_symmetry.space_group_name_H-M   'P 1'
#
loop_
_entity.id
_entity.type
_entity.pdbx_description
1 polymer ?
#
loop_
_entity_poly.entity_id
_entity_poly.type
_entity_poly.pdbx_seq_one_letter_code
_entity_poly.pdbx_strand_id
1 'polypeptide(L)'
;LPESDTAPSLPFKFTGGFDLPTRAIGGILSAQGLIQVVAMLFAFPMLTRYLGSLTLFRITIFTYPFLYIVTPYLTLVPISMRMPCVYLILVWKVSAQAFTFPSALLMLANNTPSPKVSGTLNGAMASSASLCRTFGPTLSGLLQSAGLSMGSLGLPWWTNAAVAMIGAVIAIFMREERRRTFDNEKEMPIDDQIEQENAMVDGPNASLETLQSTPNSPLLTRFDRRSSAY
;
A
#
# COMPACT_ATOMS: atom_id res chain seq x y z
N LEU A 1 -27.03 17.22 20.93
CA LEU A 1 -26.71 16.07 21.79
C LEU A 1 -26.75 16.57 23.22
N PRO A 2 -27.39 15.87 24.18
CA PRO A 2 -27.42 16.32 25.55
C PRO A 2 -26.01 16.31 26.11
N GLU A 3 -25.61 17.46 26.63
CA GLU A 3 -24.41 17.66 27.39
C GLU A 3 -24.52 16.79 28.66
N SER A 4 -23.84 15.64 28.66
CA SER A 4 -23.75 14.83 29.86
C SER A 4 -22.73 15.49 30.78
N ASP A 5 -23.18 16.07 31.88
CA ASP A 5 -22.44 16.68 32.99
C ASP A 5 -21.52 15.66 33.74
N THR A 6 -20.93 14.74 33.04
CA THR A 6 -19.90 13.85 33.62
C THR A 6 -18.55 14.51 33.53
N ALA A 7 -18.05 14.94 34.70
CA ALA A 7 -16.69 15.45 34.82
C ALA A 7 -15.70 14.51 34.12
N PRO A 8 -14.76 15.03 33.30
CA PRO A 8 -13.84 14.21 32.54
C PRO A 8 -12.93 13.43 33.50
N SER A 9 -13.09 12.12 33.56
CA SER A 9 -12.14 11.25 34.27
C SER A 9 -11.05 10.79 33.30
N LEU A 10 -10.00 11.58 33.20
CA LEU A 10 -8.81 11.24 32.43
C LEU A 10 -8.18 9.92 32.94
N PRO A 11 -7.60 9.07 32.05
CA PRO A 11 -7.34 9.32 30.63
C PRO A 11 -8.40 8.78 29.66
N PHE A 12 -9.43 8.06 30.12
CA PHE A 12 -10.29 7.26 29.24
C PHE A 12 -11.70 7.80 29.02
N LYS A 13 -12.26 8.55 30.00
CA LYS A 13 -13.60 9.12 29.89
C LYS A 13 -13.53 10.61 29.62
N PHE A 14 -13.70 10.99 28.36
CA PHE A 14 -13.92 12.37 27.94
C PHE A 14 -14.88 12.38 26.75
N THR A 15 -15.78 13.33 26.77
CA THR A 15 -16.74 13.61 25.71
C THR A 15 -16.54 15.05 25.27
N GLY A 16 -16.64 15.30 23.99
CA GLY A 16 -16.52 16.63 23.39
C GLY A 16 -16.13 16.56 21.93
N GLY A 17 -16.41 17.60 21.20
CA GLY A 17 -16.04 17.76 19.79
C GLY A 17 -15.24 19.04 19.59
N PHE A 18 -14.77 19.24 18.36
CA PHE A 18 -14.10 20.48 17.96
C PHE A 18 -15.10 21.61 17.66
N ASP A 19 -16.40 21.28 17.54
CA ASP A 19 -17.48 22.21 17.17
C ASP A 19 -17.14 23.10 15.96
N LEU A 20 -16.52 22.46 14.96
CA LEU A 20 -16.04 23.15 13.76
C LEU A 20 -17.17 23.34 12.76
N PRO A 21 -17.29 24.55 12.16
CA PRO A 21 -18.22 24.76 11.07
C PRO A 21 -17.83 23.92 9.85
N THR A 22 -18.81 23.51 9.05
CA THR A 22 -18.62 22.67 7.85
C THR A 22 -17.57 23.25 6.88
N ARG A 23 -17.48 24.58 6.81
CA ARG A 23 -16.47 25.30 6.01
C ARG A 23 -15.04 24.98 6.47
N ALA A 24 -14.80 24.92 7.78
CA ALA A 24 -13.48 24.58 8.32
C ALA A 24 -13.13 23.12 8.06
N ILE A 25 -14.10 22.21 8.19
CA ILE A 25 -13.93 20.79 7.86
C ILE A 25 -13.57 20.63 6.38
N GLY A 26 -14.29 21.32 5.47
CA GLY A 26 -13.98 21.31 4.04
C GLY A 26 -12.56 21.82 3.74
N GLY A 27 -12.13 22.89 4.41
CA GLY A 27 -10.77 23.43 4.29
C GLY A 27 -9.70 22.41 4.73
N ILE A 28 -9.92 21.72 5.86
CA ILE A 28 -9.02 20.69 6.36
C ILE A 28 -8.91 19.51 5.36
N LEU A 29 -10.04 19.05 4.82
CA LEU A 29 -10.06 17.96 3.83
C LEU A 29 -9.37 18.35 2.51
N SER A 30 -9.56 19.58 2.05
CA SER A 30 -8.87 20.11 0.86
C SER A 30 -7.36 20.22 1.09
N ALA A 31 -6.93 20.72 2.24
CA ALA A 31 -5.52 20.77 2.61
C ALA A 31 -4.91 19.35 2.68
N GLN A 32 -5.65 18.40 3.24
CA GLN A 32 -5.24 16.99 3.28
C GLN A 32 -4.95 16.45 1.87
N GLY A 33 -5.85 16.66 0.90
CA GLY A 33 -5.68 16.19 -0.47
C GLY A 33 -4.43 16.82 -1.13
N LEU A 34 -4.24 18.13 -0.96
CA LEU A 34 -3.09 18.84 -1.52
C LEU A 34 -1.76 18.32 -0.91
N ILE A 35 -1.69 18.21 0.41
CA ILE A 35 -0.50 17.71 1.11
C ILE A 35 -0.19 16.27 0.65
N GLN A 36 -1.20 15.43 0.48
CA GLN A 36 -1.02 14.04 0.03
C GLN A 36 -0.40 13.97 -1.36
N VAL A 37 -0.89 14.78 -2.31
CA VAL A 37 -0.34 14.84 -3.67
C VAL A 37 1.11 15.30 -3.65
N VAL A 38 1.40 16.39 -2.95
CA VAL A 38 2.76 16.93 -2.83
C VAL A 38 3.71 15.93 -2.18
N ALA A 39 3.29 15.29 -1.08
CA ALA A 39 4.08 14.27 -0.40
C ALA A 39 4.37 13.06 -1.30
N MET A 40 3.38 12.60 -2.07
CA MET A 40 3.54 11.46 -2.96
C MET A 40 4.44 11.76 -4.16
N LEU A 41 4.34 12.96 -4.75
CA LEU A 41 5.12 13.31 -5.95
C LEU A 41 6.57 13.68 -5.64
N PHE A 42 6.82 14.39 -4.54
CA PHE A 42 8.14 14.93 -4.24
C PHE A 42 8.83 14.20 -3.09
N ALA A 43 8.15 14.03 -1.96
CA ALA A 43 8.78 13.46 -0.77
C ALA A 43 8.99 11.95 -0.89
N PHE A 44 8.02 11.20 -1.45
CA PHE A 44 8.11 9.75 -1.57
C PHE A 44 9.33 9.30 -2.41
N PRO A 45 9.53 9.75 -3.67
CA PRO A 45 10.68 9.31 -4.45
C PRO A 45 12.01 9.74 -3.83
N MET A 46 12.06 10.90 -3.18
CA MET A 46 13.25 11.36 -2.49
C MET A 46 13.60 10.45 -1.30
N LEU A 47 12.62 10.18 -0.41
CA LEU A 47 12.82 9.33 0.75
C LEU A 47 13.14 7.88 0.38
N THR A 48 12.47 7.33 -0.64
CA THR A 48 12.71 5.96 -1.11
C THR A 48 14.12 5.79 -1.65
N ARG A 49 14.68 6.81 -2.31
CA ARG A 49 16.08 6.77 -2.79
C ARG A 49 17.11 6.76 -1.65
N TYR A 50 16.83 7.46 -0.54
CA TYR A 50 17.77 7.55 0.59
C TYR A 50 17.60 6.41 1.60
N LEU A 51 16.38 6.03 1.94
CA LEU A 51 16.09 5.06 2.99
C LEU A 51 15.80 3.64 2.47
N GLY A 52 15.41 3.52 1.20
CA GLY A 52 14.87 2.27 0.65
C GLY A 52 13.40 2.04 0.99
N SER A 53 12.72 1.18 0.21
CA SER A 53 11.29 0.91 0.33
C SER A 53 10.91 0.24 1.65
N LEU A 54 11.66 -0.77 2.08
CA LEU A 54 11.40 -1.50 3.33
C LEU A 54 11.56 -0.62 4.57
N THR A 55 12.63 0.17 4.63
CA THR A 55 12.89 1.05 5.79
C THR A 55 11.82 2.12 5.89
N LEU A 56 11.47 2.75 4.75
CA LEU A 56 10.42 3.76 4.69
C LEU A 56 9.07 3.18 5.12
N PHE A 57 8.72 1.99 4.64
CA PHE A 57 7.50 1.28 5.03
C PHE A 57 7.46 1.00 6.54
N ARG A 58 8.55 0.50 7.12
CA ARG A 58 8.64 0.26 8.56
C ARG A 58 8.46 1.53 9.37
N ILE A 59 9.17 2.60 9.03
CA ILE A 59 9.06 3.89 9.73
C ILE A 59 7.61 4.39 9.71
N THR A 60 6.97 4.34 8.56
CA THR A 60 5.58 4.81 8.44
C THR A 60 4.60 3.96 9.22
N ILE A 61 4.73 2.63 9.18
CA ILE A 61 3.85 1.73 9.95
C ILE A 61 4.03 1.90 11.46
N PHE A 62 5.27 2.05 11.95
CA PHE A 62 5.51 2.32 13.38
C PHE A 62 4.95 3.67 13.82
N THR A 63 4.80 4.61 12.93
CA THR A 63 4.23 5.93 13.20
C THR A 63 2.73 5.88 13.53
N TYR A 64 1.96 4.96 12.90
CA TYR A 64 0.50 4.91 13.08
C TYR A 64 0.01 4.66 14.50
N PRO A 65 0.54 3.71 15.29
CA PRO A 65 0.10 3.50 16.66
C PRO A 65 0.19 4.78 17.50
N PHE A 66 1.33 5.49 17.40
CA PHE A 66 1.53 6.75 18.12
C PHE A 66 0.53 7.82 17.68
N LEU A 67 0.31 7.93 16.37
CA LEU A 67 -0.62 8.89 15.80
C LEU A 67 -2.05 8.64 16.27
N TYR A 68 -2.49 7.39 16.28
CA TYR A 68 -3.83 7.04 16.75
C TYR A 68 -3.99 7.20 18.26
N ILE A 69 -2.96 6.96 19.06
CA ILE A 69 -2.99 7.21 20.51
C ILE A 69 -3.08 8.70 20.79
N VAL A 70 -2.34 9.54 20.08
CA VAL A 70 -2.29 11.00 20.35
C VAL A 70 -3.55 11.72 19.86
N THR A 71 -4.16 11.27 18.77
CA THR A 71 -5.28 11.97 18.13
C THR A 71 -6.47 12.28 19.06
N PRO A 72 -6.98 11.37 19.92
CA PRO A 72 -8.11 11.70 20.79
C PRO A 72 -7.79 12.77 21.83
N TYR A 73 -6.56 12.90 22.25
CA TYR A 73 -6.15 13.91 23.24
C TYR A 73 -6.08 15.34 22.70
N LEU A 74 -6.20 15.53 21.36
CA LEU A 74 -6.34 16.86 20.77
C LEU A 74 -7.54 17.63 21.30
N THR A 75 -8.59 16.94 21.73
CA THR A 75 -9.78 17.57 22.31
C THR A 75 -9.48 18.29 23.62
N LEU A 76 -8.41 17.88 24.32
CA LEU A 76 -7.99 18.46 25.58
C LEU A 76 -7.08 19.70 25.42
N VAL A 77 -6.61 19.97 24.20
CA VAL A 77 -5.74 21.10 23.90
C VAL A 77 -6.53 22.42 24.01
N PRO A 78 -5.95 23.51 24.61
CA PRO A 78 -6.59 24.82 24.67
C PRO A 78 -7.03 25.32 23.27
N ILE A 79 -8.14 26.04 23.22
CA ILE A 79 -8.80 26.47 21.97
C ILE A 79 -7.83 27.23 21.05
N SER A 80 -6.95 28.07 21.61
CA SER A 80 -5.97 28.86 20.86
C SER A 80 -4.91 28.01 20.11
N MET A 81 -4.55 26.84 20.67
CA MET A 81 -3.54 25.93 20.11
C MET A 81 -4.15 24.75 19.34
N ARG A 82 -5.46 24.59 19.39
CA ARG A 82 -6.18 23.44 18.84
C ARG A 82 -6.00 23.32 17.32
N MET A 83 -6.21 24.41 16.57
CA MET A 83 -6.07 24.40 15.12
C MET A 83 -4.64 24.11 14.63
N PRO A 84 -3.59 24.75 15.15
CA PRO A 84 -2.22 24.37 14.81
C PRO A 84 -1.90 22.91 15.06
N CYS A 85 -2.35 22.36 16.20
CA CYS A 85 -2.14 20.94 16.52
C CYS A 85 -2.88 20.00 15.57
N VAL A 86 -4.11 20.34 15.18
CA VAL A 86 -4.88 19.57 14.18
C VAL A 86 -4.12 19.51 12.85
N TYR A 87 -3.63 20.67 12.36
CA TYR A 87 -2.87 20.70 11.11
C TYR A 87 -1.54 19.94 11.21
N LEU A 88 -0.85 20.00 12.33
CA LEU A 88 0.40 19.26 12.55
C LEU A 88 0.17 17.74 12.48
N ILE A 89 -0.86 17.24 13.19
CA ILE A 89 -1.22 15.82 13.15
C ILE A 89 -1.75 15.42 11.77
N LEU A 90 -2.48 16.29 11.10
CA LEU A 90 -2.96 16.09 9.75
C LEU A 90 -1.78 15.88 8.79
N VAL A 91 -0.81 16.78 8.78
CA VAL A 91 0.39 16.68 7.93
C VAL A 91 1.12 15.38 8.21
N TRP A 92 1.32 15.03 9.46
CA TRP A 92 1.96 13.79 9.87
C TRP A 92 1.20 12.56 9.36
N LYS A 93 -0.11 12.49 9.62
CA LYS A 93 -0.97 11.38 9.19
C LYS A 93 -0.98 11.22 7.67
N VAL A 94 -1.13 12.31 6.95
CA VAL A 94 -1.22 12.29 5.49
C VAL A 94 0.10 11.90 4.85
N SER A 95 1.22 12.39 5.38
CA SER A 95 2.55 12.00 4.92
C SER A 95 2.81 10.51 5.13
N ALA A 96 2.49 9.98 6.32
CA ALA A 96 2.61 8.55 6.58
C ALA A 96 1.75 7.72 5.60
N GLN A 97 0.51 8.14 5.34
CA GLN A 97 -0.38 7.48 4.40
C GLN A 97 0.14 7.53 2.96
N ALA A 98 0.68 8.68 2.53
CA ALA A 98 1.24 8.86 1.20
C ALA A 98 2.45 7.95 0.92
N PHE A 99 3.19 7.56 1.97
CA PHE A 99 4.37 6.70 1.84
C PHE A 99 4.08 5.22 2.00
N THR A 100 3.13 4.83 2.87
CA THR A 100 2.87 3.43 3.20
C THR A 100 2.42 2.61 1.98
N PHE A 101 1.42 3.09 1.25
CA PHE A 101 0.83 2.34 0.14
C PHE A 101 1.80 2.13 -1.04
N PRO A 102 2.48 3.18 -1.57
CA PRO A 102 3.43 2.98 -2.66
C PRO A 102 4.68 2.19 -2.22
N SER A 103 5.13 2.30 -0.95
CA SER A 103 6.21 1.46 -0.43
C SER A 103 5.82 -0.02 -0.44
N ALA A 104 4.59 -0.36 -0.03
CA ALA A 104 4.08 -1.73 -0.06
C ALA A 104 4.00 -2.28 -1.49
N LEU A 105 3.54 -1.47 -2.45
CA LEU A 105 3.51 -1.85 -3.88
C LEU A 105 4.92 -2.08 -4.43
N LEU A 106 5.86 -1.21 -4.10
CA LEU A 106 7.24 -1.34 -4.54
C LEU A 106 7.91 -2.60 -3.96
N MET A 107 7.67 -2.89 -2.68
CA MET A 107 8.13 -4.14 -2.05
C MET A 107 7.52 -5.37 -2.72
N LEU A 108 6.22 -5.34 -3.03
CA LEU A 108 5.55 -6.42 -3.73
C LEU A 108 6.18 -6.65 -5.11
N ALA A 109 6.40 -5.59 -5.87
CA ALA A 109 7.04 -5.66 -7.18
C ALA A 109 8.48 -6.20 -7.09
N ASN A 110 9.25 -5.77 -6.08
CA ASN A 110 10.64 -6.22 -5.88
C ASN A 110 10.75 -7.70 -5.50
N ASN A 111 9.76 -8.24 -4.78
CA ASN A 111 9.76 -9.64 -4.33
C ASN A 111 9.03 -10.60 -5.30
N THR A 112 8.50 -10.10 -6.42
CA THR A 112 7.78 -10.94 -7.38
C THR A 112 8.75 -11.64 -8.33
N PRO A 113 8.82 -12.97 -8.34
CA PRO A 113 9.82 -13.73 -9.10
C PRO A 113 9.58 -13.74 -10.61
N SER A 114 8.33 -13.55 -11.06
CA SER A 114 8.00 -13.53 -12.48
C SER A 114 6.83 -12.60 -12.82
N PRO A 115 6.80 -12.03 -14.03
CA PRO A 115 5.70 -11.17 -14.51
C PRO A 115 4.32 -11.86 -14.47
N LYS A 116 4.27 -13.18 -14.66
CA LYS A 116 3.02 -13.96 -14.65
C LYS A 116 2.34 -13.98 -13.28
N VAL A 117 3.13 -13.98 -12.21
CA VAL A 117 2.63 -14.00 -10.81
C VAL A 117 2.29 -12.58 -10.33
N SER A 118 2.93 -11.56 -10.92
CA SER A 118 2.75 -10.15 -10.53
C SER A 118 1.28 -9.71 -10.63
N GLY A 119 0.57 -10.10 -11.68
CA GLY A 119 -0.86 -9.79 -11.87
C GLY A 119 -1.73 -10.37 -10.75
N THR A 120 -1.52 -11.63 -10.39
CA THR A 120 -2.27 -12.28 -9.30
C THR A 120 -2.00 -11.65 -7.95
N LEU A 121 -0.73 -11.34 -7.64
CA LEU A 121 -0.34 -10.67 -6.39
C LEU A 121 -0.92 -9.27 -6.28
N ASN A 122 -0.84 -8.47 -7.35
CA ASN A 122 -1.46 -7.14 -7.39
C ASN A 122 -2.99 -7.21 -7.25
N GLY A 123 -3.62 -8.20 -7.90
CA GLY A 123 -5.05 -8.46 -7.76
C GLY A 123 -5.45 -8.82 -6.33
N ALA A 124 -4.70 -9.71 -5.68
CA ALA A 124 -4.93 -10.09 -4.28
C ALA A 124 -4.76 -8.89 -3.33
N MET A 125 -3.72 -8.08 -3.52
CA MET A 125 -3.50 -6.87 -2.73
C MET A 125 -4.63 -5.85 -2.92
N ALA A 126 -5.05 -5.60 -4.16
CA ALA A 126 -6.15 -4.67 -4.47
C ALA A 126 -7.48 -5.16 -3.88
N SER A 127 -7.78 -6.46 -3.97
CA SER A 127 -8.99 -7.07 -3.40
C SER A 127 -9.00 -6.96 -1.88
N SER A 128 -7.89 -7.26 -1.22
CA SER A 128 -7.75 -7.12 0.23
C SER A 128 -7.92 -5.67 0.68
N ALA A 129 -7.32 -4.72 -0.03
CA ALA A 129 -7.46 -3.30 0.25
C ALA A 129 -8.91 -2.82 0.07
N SER A 130 -9.62 -3.31 -0.96
CA SER A 130 -11.03 -2.99 -1.20
C SER A 130 -11.93 -3.55 -0.09
N LEU A 131 -11.66 -4.77 0.36
CA LEU A 131 -12.36 -5.38 1.48
C LEU A 131 -12.22 -4.53 2.76
N CYS A 132 -11.00 -4.13 3.10
CA CYS A 132 -10.74 -3.26 4.25
C CYS A 132 -11.46 -1.89 4.12
N ARG A 133 -11.51 -1.30 2.92
CA ARG A 133 -12.22 -0.04 2.69
C ARG A 133 -13.73 -0.19 2.80
N THR A 134 -14.27 -1.36 2.50
CA THR A 134 -15.72 -1.63 2.62
C THR A 134 -16.13 -1.80 4.08
N PHE A 135 -15.41 -2.60 4.84
CA PHE A 135 -15.77 -2.89 6.24
C PHE A 135 -15.24 -1.84 7.23
N GLY A 136 -14.14 -1.17 6.90
CA GLY A 136 -13.49 -0.19 7.79
C GLY A 136 -14.43 0.90 8.32
N PRO A 137 -15.16 1.65 7.47
CA PRO A 137 -16.06 2.70 7.91
C PRO A 137 -17.19 2.17 8.80
N THR A 138 -17.78 1.01 8.48
CA THR A 138 -18.85 0.38 9.26
C THR A 138 -18.37 0.01 10.66
N LEU A 139 -17.22 -0.68 10.75
CA LEU A 139 -16.63 -1.05 12.05
C LEU A 139 -16.25 0.20 12.86
N SER A 140 -15.67 1.20 12.23
CA SER A 140 -15.33 2.46 12.91
C SER A 140 -16.57 3.18 13.41
N GLY A 141 -17.67 3.18 12.65
CA GLY A 141 -18.95 3.76 13.07
C GLY A 141 -19.57 3.04 14.26
N LEU A 142 -19.54 1.70 14.28
CA LEU A 142 -20.00 0.91 15.41
C LEU A 142 -19.16 1.17 16.67
N LEU A 143 -17.85 1.21 16.53
CA LEU A 143 -16.94 1.53 17.64
C LEU A 143 -17.14 2.96 18.15
N GLN A 144 -17.42 3.91 17.27
CA GLN A 144 -17.75 5.28 17.64
C GLN A 144 -19.05 5.35 18.44
N SER A 145 -20.09 4.65 17.97
CA SER A 145 -21.37 4.58 18.68
C SER A 145 -21.25 3.94 20.06
N ALA A 146 -20.53 2.83 20.14
CA ALA A 146 -20.23 2.17 21.41
C ALA A 146 -19.40 3.06 22.35
N GLY A 147 -18.39 3.76 21.80
CA GLY A 147 -17.56 4.69 22.57
C GLY A 147 -18.37 5.84 23.15
N LEU A 148 -19.29 6.41 22.38
CA LEU A 148 -20.18 7.48 22.86
C LEU A 148 -21.13 6.99 23.96
N SER A 149 -21.69 5.78 23.85
CA SER A 149 -22.54 5.20 24.87
C SER A 149 -21.82 4.92 26.20
N MET A 150 -20.51 4.66 26.12
CA MET A 150 -19.62 4.44 27.29
C MET A 150 -18.98 5.73 27.83
N GLY A 151 -19.26 6.89 27.20
CA GLY A 151 -18.62 8.16 27.54
C GLY A 151 -17.12 8.24 27.19
N SER A 152 -16.68 7.45 26.21
CA SER A 152 -15.28 7.37 25.78
C SER A 152 -15.14 7.66 24.28
N LEU A 153 -14.73 8.86 23.94
CA LEU A 153 -14.47 9.31 22.55
C LEU A 153 -13.24 8.64 21.94
N GLY A 154 -12.33 8.15 22.77
CA GLY A 154 -11.07 7.54 22.36
C GLY A 154 -11.19 6.11 21.85
N LEU A 155 -12.30 5.40 22.10
CA LEU A 155 -12.44 3.97 21.82
C LEU A 155 -12.08 3.58 20.37
N PRO A 156 -12.59 4.21 19.31
CA PRO A 156 -12.25 3.86 17.95
C PRO A 156 -10.78 4.18 17.60
N TRP A 157 -10.20 5.17 18.23
CA TRP A 157 -8.79 5.53 18.03
C TRP A 157 -7.86 4.52 18.68
N TRP A 158 -8.15 4.06 19.89
CA TRP A 158 -7.34 3.07 20.58
C TRP A 158 -7.45 1.68 19.94
N THR A 159 -8.61 1.30 19.45
CA THR A 159 -8.77 0.06 18.69
C THR A 159 -7.96 0.12 17.38
N ASN A 160 -7.99 1.24 16.65
CA ASN A 160 -7.14 1.44 15.48
C ASN A 160 -5.65 1.42 15.84
N ALA A 161 -5.27 1.99 16.99
CA ALA A 161 -3.88 1.93 17.49
C ALA A 161 -3.43 0.49 17.78
N ALA A 162 -4.31 -0.32 18.38
CA ALA A 162 -4.02 -1.74 18.62
C ALA A 162 -3.84 -2.53 17.33
N VAL A 163 -4.72 -2.33 16.35
CA VAL A 163 -4.58 -2.96 15.02
C VAL A 163 -3.30 -2.49 14.31
N ALA A 164 -3.00 -1.20 14.37
CA ALA A 164 -1.77 -0.65 13.80
C ALA A 164 -0.51 -1.20 14.50
N MET A 165 -0.57 -1.46 15.82
CA MET A 165 0.53 -2.08 16.56
C MET A 165 0.78 -3.52 16.09
N ILE A 166 -0.28 -4.31 15.86
CA ILE A 166 -0.15 -5.65 15.28
C ILE A 166 0.52 -5.57 13.90
N GLY A 167 0.09 -4.63 13.04
CA GLY A 167 0.71 -4.39 11.75
C GLY A 167 2.19 -4.00 11.85
N ALA A 168 2.55 -3.17 12.84
CA ALA A 168 3.93 -2.75 13.10
C ALA A 168 4.80 -3.95 13.53
N VAL A 169 4.28 -4.83 14.39
CA VAL A 169 4.98 -6.06 14.80
C VAL A 169 5.22 -6.97 13.59
N ILE A 170 4.22 -7.17 12.74
CA ILE A 170 4.35 -7.97 11.50
C ILE A 170 5.42 -7.36 10.58
N ALA A 171 5.47 -6.03 10.45
CA ALA A 171 6.43 -5.33 9.59
C ALA A 171 7.90 -5.54 10.02
N ILE A 172 8.17 -5.88 11.30
CA ILE A 172 9.52 -6.22 11.77
C ILE A 172 10.03 -7.49 11.08
N PHE A 173 9.15 -8.48 10.91
CA PHE A 173 9.50 -9.77 10.33
C PHE A 173 9.57 -9.75 8.79
N MET A 174 9.06 -8.69 8.14
CA MET A 174 9.16 -8.55 6.69
C MET A 174 10.61 -8.35 6.28
N ARG A 175 11.03 -9.07 5.23
CA ARG A 175 12.35 -8.92 4.60
C ARG A 175 12.15 -8.55 3.14
N GLU A 176 12.98 -7.67 2.62
CA GLU A 176 13.05 -7.35 1.21
C GLU A 176 14.23 -8.11 0.62
N GLU A 177 13.97 -9.04 -0.29
CA GLU A 177 15.02 -9.61 -1.11
C GLU A 177 15.38 -8.57 -2.18
N ARG A 178 16.59 -8.02 -2.10
CA ARG A 178 17.13 -7.14 -3.14
C ARG A 178 17.13 -7.90 -4.46
N ARG A 179 16.40 -7.38 -5.43
CA ARG A 179 16.40 -7.92 -6.79
C ARG A 179 17.84 -7.96 -7.31
N ARG A 180 18.42 -9.14 -7.35
CA ARG A 180 19.67 -9.42 -8.11
C ARG A 180 19.43 -9.36 -9.63
N THR A 181 18.17 -9.28 -10.05
CA THR A 181 17.76 -9.41 -11.46
C THR A 181 18.18 -8.23 -12.32
N PHE A 182 18.21 -7.01 -11.79
CA PHE A 182 18.64 -5.85 -12.59
C PHE A 182 20.17 -5.76 -12.76
N ASP A 183 20.94 -6.33 -11.84
CA ASP A 183 22.38 -6.37 -11.99
C ASP A 183 22.79 -7.45 -12.98
N ASN A 184 22.13 -8.60 -12.99
CA ASN A 184 22.36 -9.68 -13.96
C ASN A 184 21.91 -9.31 -15.38
N GLU A 185 20.85 -8.50 -15.54
CA GLU A 185 20.39 -8.04 -16.85
C GLU A 185 21.32 -6.98 -17.46
N LYS A 186 22.00 -6.20 -16.63
CA LYS A 186 23.06 -5.27 -17.06
C LYS A 186 24.41 -5.94 -17.33
N GLU A 187 24.67 -7.09 -16.72
CA GLU A 187 25.87 -7.89 -16.93
C GLU A 187 25.69 -8.95 -18.03
N MET A 188 24.47 -9.18 -18.50
CA MET A 188 24.19 -10.11 -19.60
C MET A 188 24.67 -9.49 -20.92
N PRO A 189 25.47 -10.21 -21.72
CA PRO A 189 25.89 -9.76 -23.04
C PRO A 189 24.68 -9.36 -23.90
N ILE A 190 24.84 -8.35 -24.74
CA ILE A 190 23.75 -7.83 -25.57
C ILE A 190 23.15 -8.93 -26.46
N ASP A 191 23.96 -9.88 -26.89
CA ASP A 191 23.54 -11.00 -27.72
C ASP A 191 22.53 -11.92 -27.00
N ASP A 192 22.75 -12.20 -25.69
CA ASP A 192 21.85 -13.02 -24.87
C ASP A 192 20.55 -12.28 -24.55
N GLN A 193 20.59 -10.94 -24.44
CA GLN A 193 19.39 -10.10 -24.25
C GLN A 193 18.50 -10.13 -25.49
N ILE A 194 19.09 -10.04 -26.68
CA ILE A 194 18.37 -10.10 -27.97
C ILE A 194 17.75 -11.48 -28.16
N GLU A 195 18.44 -12.55 -27.76
CA GLU A 195 17.94 -13.92 -27.87
C GLU A 195 16.74 -14.17 -26.92
N GLN A 196 16.77 -13.63 -25.69
CA GLN A 196 15.64 -13.69 -24.78
C GLN A 196 14.45 -12.85 -25.25
N GLU A 197 14.69 -11.66 -25.81
CA GLU A 197 13.64 -10.80 -26.35
C GLU A 197 12.98 -11.47 -27.58
N ASN A 198 13.76 -12.04 -28.48
CA ASN A 198 13.26 -12.79 -29.63
C ASN A 198 12.47 -14.04 -29.20
N ALA A 199 12.92 -14.77 -28.20
CA ALA A 199 12.19 -15.90 -27.65
C ALA A 199 10.87 -15.53 -26.95
N MET A 200 10.75 -14.31 -26.40
CA MET A 200 9.51 -13.78 -25.87
C MET A 200 8.53 -13.31 -26.95
N VAL A 201 9.03 -12.74 -28.03
CA VAL A 201 8.21 -12.22 -29.15
C VAL A 201 7.66 -13.36 -30.00
N ASP A 202 8.47 -14.39 -30.24
CA ASP A 202 8.10 -15.50 -31.13
C ASP A 202 7.14 -16.52 -30.50
N GLY A 203 6.84 -16.50 -29.21
CA GLY A 203 5.82 -17.34 -28.55
C GLY A 203 5.84 -18.82 -28.97
N PRO A 204 4.79 -19.59 -28.67
CA PRO A 204 4.73 -21.02 -29.02
C PRO A 204 4.67 -21.35 -30.53
N ASN A 205 4.56 -20.34 -31.39
CA ASN A 205 4.53 -20.56 -32.86
C ASN A 205 5.94 -20.68 -33.49
N ALA A 206 6.98 -20.16 -32.86
CA ALA A 206 8.36 -20.28 -33.36
C ALA A 206 8.84 -21.75 -33.43
N SER A 207 8.32 -22.60 -32.56
CA SER A 207 8.60 -24.02 -32.56
C SER A 207 8.10 -24.73 -33.81
N LEU A 208 7.10 -24.21 -34.53
CA LEU A 208 6.55 -24.79 -35.73
C LEU A 208 7.30 -24.36 -37.02
N GLU A 209 7.79 -23.11 -37.04
CA GLU A 209 8.58 -22.63 -38.17
C GLU A 209 10.00 -23.18 -38.20
N THR A 210 10.63 -23.36 -37.01
CA THR A 210 11.96 -24.00 -36.92
C THR A 210 11.93 -25.47 -37.35
N LEU A 211 10.82 -26.16 -37.10
CA LEU A 211 10.63 -27.55 -37.56
C LEU A 211 10.40 -27.66 -39.09
N GLN A 212 9.91 -26.59 -39.75
CA GLN A 212 9.71 -26.54 -41.19
C GLN A 212 10.98 -26.11 -41.95
N SER A 213 11.91 -25.42 -41.32
CA SER A 213 13.13 -24.88 -41.97
C SER A 213 14.35 -25.81 -41.91
N THR A 214 14.26 -26.96 -41.23
CA THR A 214 15.35 -27.97 -41.23
C THR A 214 15.19 -28.91 -42.44
N PRO A 215 16.12 -28.91 -43.43
CA PRO A 215 16.03 -29.68 -44.68
C PRO A 215 16.07 -31.21 -44.51
N ASN A 216 16.16 -31.71 -43.27
CA ASN A 216 16.29 -33.15 -43.00
C ASN A 216 15.39 -33.62 -41.83
N SER A 217 14.17 -33.12 -41.69
CA SER A 217 13.27 -33.67 -40.68
C SER A 217 12.70 -35.02 -41.18
N PRO A 218 12.81 -36.10 -40.41
CA PRO A 218 12.37 -37.46 -40.81
C PRO A 218 10.83 -37.58 -41.02
N LEU A 219 10.08 -36.53 -40.74
CA LEU A 219 8.63 -36.49 -40.91
C LEU A 219 8.20 -36.17 -42.34
N LEU A 220 8.95 -35.35 -43.10
CA LEU A 220 8.61 -35.02 -44.48
C LEU A 220 8.89 -36.17 -45.44
N THR A 221 9.87 -37.02 -45.20
CA THR A 221 10.13 -38.21 -46.03
C THR A 221 9.07 -39.31 -45.88
N ARG A 222 8.20 -39.25 -44.86
CA ARG A 222 7.14 -40.21 -44.65
C ARG A 222 5.83 -39.85 -45.35
N PHE A 223 5.60 -38.58 -45.68
CA PHE A 223 4.41 -38.10 -46.40
C PHE A 223 4.58 -38.26 -47.91
N ASP A 224 5.77 -38.06 -48.43
CA ASP A 224 6.03 -38.14 -49.88
C ASP A 224 5.99 -39.60 -50.44
N ARG A 225 6.25 -40.60 -49.59
CA ARG A 225 6.12 -42.01 -49.96
C ARG A 225 4.66 -42.53 -50.02
N ARG A 226 3.68 -41.79 -49.48
CA ARG A 226 2.27 -42.20 -49.54
C ARG A 226 1.48 -41.59 -50.69
N SER A 227 1.97 -40.50 -51.32
CA SER A 227 1.31 -39.88 -52.44
C SER A 227 1.70 -40.46 -53.80
N SER A 228 2.72 -41.31 -53.85
CA SER A 228 3.18 -41.99 -55.09
C SER A 228 2.60 -43.39 -55.28
N ALA A 229 1.57 -43.78 -54.54
CA ALA A 229 0.96 -45.13 -54.60
C ALA A 229 -0.55 -45.08 -54.86
N TYR A 230 -1.04 -44.05 -55.57
CA TYR A 230 -2.37 -44.03 -56.18
C TYR A 230 -2.29 -43.49 -57.60
#